data_ea15cf14376b3423a2601f56ff3cba45
#
_entry.id   ea15cf14376b3423a2601f56ff3cba45
#
_cell.length_a   1.000
_cell.length_b   1.000
_cell.length_c   1.000
_cell.angle_alpha   90.00
_cell.angle_beta   90.00
_cell.angle_gamma   90.00
#
_symmetry.space_group_name_H-M   'P 1'
#
loop_
_entity.id
_entity.type
_entity.pdbx_description
1 polymer ?
#
loop_
_entity_poly.entity_id
_entity_poly.type
_entity_poly.pdbx_seq_one_letter_code
_entity_poly.pdbx_strand_id
1 'polypeptide(L)'
;MKIELEFQGLQELIKAFEDAASDDDIREVNKRIVERGQPVLKRIMSGKIPKSADIKLSGRGFGTKSSVSAHAADEIPTGKAKVKGTNVTADVGWEKNTQDEGGHFYVRFINWGTIYRPPQEFIYATGREADAELQKIAEEEYQSYLDNTLK
;
A
#
# COMPACT_ATOMS: atom_id res chain seq x y z
N MET A 1 -10.67 2.81 -3.09
CA MET A 1 -9.51 3.69 -3.29
C MET A 1 -8.33 3.15 -2.50
N LYS A 2 -7.46 2.44 -3.18
CA LYS A 2 -6.32 1.73 -2.61
C LYS A 2 -5.19 1.62 -3.60
N ILE A 3 -3.97 1.42 -3.11
CA ILE A 3 -2.83 1.01 -3.89
C ILE A 3 -2.70 -0.50 -3.76
N GLU A 4 -2.69 -1.20 -4.88
CA GLU A 4 -2.27 -2.58 -4.94
C GLU A 4 -0.75 -2.62 -5.10
N LEU A 5 -0.08 -3.27 -4.17
CA LEU A 5 1.35 -3.49 -4.25
C LEU A 5 1.60 -4.78 -5.01
N GLU A 6 2.02 -4.65 -6.27
CA GLU A 6 2.48 -5.75 -7.11
C GLU A 6 3.95 -5.54 -7.44
N PHE A 7 4.75 -6.55 -7.23
CA PHE A 7 6.16 -6.49 -7.55
C PHE A 7 6.46 -7.23 -8.86
N GLN A 8 6.98 -6.51 -9.84
CA GLN A 8 7.46 -7.07 -11.12
C GLN A 8 8.99 -7.04 -11.27
N GLY A 9 9.68 -6.44 -10.35
CA GLY A 9 11.11 -6.46 -10.07
C GLY A 9 12.10 -6.09 -11.16
N LEU A 10 13.35 -6.19 -10.83
CA LEU A 10 14.50 -5.96 -11.69
C LEU A 10 14.73 -7.20 -12.56
N GLN A 11 14.52 -7.09 -13.86
CA GLN A 11 14.45 -8.26 -14.76
C GLN A 11 15.66 -9.19 -14.70
N GLU A 12 16.86 -8.67 -14.62
CA GLU A 12 18.08 -9.50 -14.56
C GLU A 12 18.22 -10.26 -13.22
N LEU A 13 17.95 -9.58 -12.11
CA LEU A 13 17.99 -10.18 -10.79
C LEU A 13 16.87 -11.20 -10.62
N ILE A 14 15.69 -10.92 -11.14
CA ILE A 14 14.57 -11.85 -11.16
C ILE A 14 14.94 -13.10 -11.94
N LYS A 15 15.51 -12.96 -13.12
CA LYS A 15 15.88 -14.10 -13.94
C LYS A 15 16.90 -14.99 -13.24
N ALA A 16 17.92 -14.40 -12.61
CA ALA A 16 18.89 -15.15 -11.82
C ALA A 16 18.23 -15.87 -10.64
N PHE A 17 17.26 -15.22 -10.00
CA PHE A 17 16.50 -15.78 -8.89
C PHE A 17 15.55 -16.91 -9.36
N GLU A 18 14.83 -16.71 -10.44
CA GLU A 18 13.94 -17.72 -11.03
C GLU A 18 14.69 -18.98 -11.48
N ASP A 19 15.88 -18.81 -12.05
CA ASP A 19 16.76 -19.92 -12.45
C ASP A 19 17.30 -20.71 -11.24
N ALA A 20 17.43 -20.06 -10.09
CA ALA A 20 18.00 -20.66 -8.87
C ALA A 20 16.96 -21.17 -7.87
N ALA A 21 15.70 -20.74 -7.99
CA ALA A 21 14.68 -20.95 -6.97
C ALA A 21 13.53 -21.83 -7.47
N SER A 22 12.92 -22.60 -6.56
CA SER A 22 11.65 -23.27 -6.79
C SER A 22 10.49 -22.25 -6.76
N ASP A 23 9.32 -22.64 -7.31
CA ASP A 23 8.11 -21.80 -7.25
C ASP A 23 7.69 -21.47 -5.81
N ASP A 24 7.89 -22.39 -4.88
CA ASP A 24 7.60 -22.16 -3.46
C ASP A 24 8.54 -21.12 -2.85
N ASP A 25 9.82 -21.16 -3.19
CA ASP A 25 10.80 -20.16 -2.75
C ASP A 25 10.50 -18.78 -3.35
N ILE A 26 10.12 -18.74 -4.62
CA ILE A 26 9.70 -17.50 -5.30
C ILE A 26 8.51 -16.87 -4.59
N ARG A 27 7.48 -17.66 -4.28
CA ARG A 27 6.31 -17.18 -3.53
C ARG A 27 6.69 -16.63 -2.16
N GLU A 28 7.54 -17.32 -1.44
CA GLU A 28 7.95 -16.92 -0.09
C GLU A 28 8.74 -15.60 -0.11
N VAL A 29 9.67 -15.46 -1.05
CA VAL A 29 10.42 -14.21 -1.22
C VAL A 29 9.51 -13.06 -1.64
N ASN A 30 8.64 -13.28 -2.61
CA ASN A 30 7.68 -12.26 -3.07
C ASN A 30 6.72 -11.85 -1.95
N LYS A 31 6.31 -12.80 -1.11
CA LYS A 31 5.48 -12.50 0.06
C LYS A 31 6.22 -11.59 1.05
N ARG A 32 7.49 -11.87 1.36
CA ARG A 32 8.30 -10.99 2.21
C ARG A 32 8.46 -9.59 1.64
N ILE A 33 8.68 -9.47 0.33
CA ILE A 33 8.79 -8.17 -0.35
C ILE A 33 7.50 -7.36 -0.18
N VAL A 34 6.36 -7.98 -0.43
CA VAL A 34 5.04 -7.34 -0.30
C VAL A 34 4.77 -6.95 1.16
N GLU A 35 5.03 -7.84 2.10
CA GLU A 35 4.82 -7.59 3.54
C GLU A 35 5.75 -6.48 4.07
N ARG A 36 6.97 -6.37 3.57
CA ARG A 36 7.87 -5.26 3.89
C ARG A 36 7.47 -3.95 3.20
N GLY A 37 6.88 -4.03 2.01
CA GLY A 37 6.45 -2.87 1.23
C GLY A 37 5.19 -2.18 1.78
N GLN A 38 4.27 -2.93 2.39
CA GLN A 38 3.04 -2.36 2.93
C GLN A 38 3.27 -1.27 3.97
N PRO A 39 4.14 -1.43 4.98
CA PRO A 39 4.44 -0.37 5.95
C PRO A 39 5.03 0.89 5.30
N VAL A 40 5.82 0.74 4.25
CA VAL A 40 6.39 1.87 3.50
C VAL A 40 5.30 2.69 2.84
N LEU A 41 4.40 2.02 2.11
CA LEU A 41 3.24 2.68 1.49
C LEU A 41 2.34 3.36 2.53
N LYS A 42 2.06 2.67 3.62
CA LYS A 42 1.24 3.20 4.71
C LYS A 42 1.85 4.46 5.31
N ARG A 43 3.14 4.46 5.59
CA ARG A 43 3.88 5.60 6.14
C ARG A 43 3.84 6.81 5.20
N ILE A 44 4.13 6.60 3.93
CA ILE A 44 4.14 7.67 2.93
C ILE A 44 2.73 8.21 2.72
N MET A 45 1.74 7.35 2.57
CA MET A 45 0.33 7.74 2.41
C MET A 45 -0.18 8.53 3.62
N SER A 46 0.17 8.11 4.83
CA SER A 46 -0.18 8.82 6.06
C SER A 46 0.31 10.27 6.05
N GLY A 47 1.51 10.52 5.53
CA GLY A 47 2.05 11.87 5.40
C GLY A 47 1.38 12.75 4.34
N LYS A 48 0.61 12.15 3.42
CA LYS A 48 -0.04 12.85 2.31
C LYS A 48 -1.53 13.11 2.53
N ILE A 49 -2.17 12.39 3.42
CA ILE A 49 -3.58 12.60 3.75
C ILE A 49 -3.70 13.74 4.75
N PRO A 50 -4.43 14.82 4.44
CA PRO A 50 -4.59 15.95 5.35
C PRO A 50 -5.39 15.53 6.59
N LYS A 51 -5.00 16.07 7.74
CA LYS A 51 -5.70 15.92 9.01
C LYS A 51 -6.47 17.19 9.33
N SER A 52 -7.74 17.05 9.71
CA SER A 52 -8.51 18.18 10.23
C SER A 52 -8.00 18.62 11.61
N ALA A 53 -8.20 19.91 11.94
CA ALA A 53 -7.83 20.42 13.26
C ALA A 53 -8.62 19.77 14.40
N ASP A 54 -9.86 19.34 14.13
CA ASP A 54 -10.73 18.64 15.07
C ASP A 54 -11.19 17.31 14.48
N ILE A 55 -10.80 16.22 15.12
CA ILE A 55 -11.15 14.87 14.70
C ILE A 55 -12.68 14.65 14.65
N LYS A 56 -13.42 15.35 15.46
CA LYS A 56 -14.90 15.28 15.49
C LYS A 56 -15.54 15.77 14.19
N LEU A 57 -14.79 16.50 13.37
CA LEU A 57 -15.23 16.98 12.08
C LEU A 57 -14.87 16.03 10.93
N SER A 58 -14.01 15.05 11.19
CA SER A 58 -13.58 14.06 10.21
C SER A 58 -14.68 13.02 9.99
N GLY A 59 -14.91 12.67 8.72
CA GLY A 59 -15.92 11.67 8.35
C GLY A 59 -17.36 12.12 8.61
N ARG A 60 -17.60 13.40 8.75
CA ARG A 60 -18.93 13.93 9.02
C ARG A 60 -19.79 13.91 7.76
N GLY A 61 -20.86 13.11 7.77
CA GLY A 61 -21.96 13.25 6.82
C GLY A 61 -22.88 14.42 7.18
N PHE A 62 -23.74 14.84 6.29
CA PHE A 62 -24.71 15.90 6.52
C PHE A 62 -25.55 15.61 7.78
N GLY A 63 -25.37 16.43 8.80
CA GLY A 63 -26.17 16.40 10.02
C GLY A 63 -25.94 15.23 10.98
N THR A 64 -25.00 14.34 10.70
CA THR A 64 -24.66 13.22 11.58
C THR A 64 -23.43 13.49 12.44
N LYS A 65 -23.41 12.93 13.64
CA LYS A 65 -22.21 12.96 14.49
C LYS A 65 -21.11 12.13 13.83
N SER A 66 -19.89 12.60 13.92
CA SER A 66 -18.74 11.82 13.46
C SER A 66 -18.69 10.49 14.23
N SER A 67 -18.55 9.39 13.49
CA SER A 67 -18.37 8.05 14.06
C SER A 67 -16.90 7.66 14.16
N VAL A 68 -15.99 8.51 13.70
CA VAL A 68 -14.54 8.20 13.67
C VAL A 68 -13.86 8.67 14.95
N SER A 69 -12.98 7.83 15.48
CA SER A 69 -12.17 8.08 16.66
C SER A 69 -10.73 8.52 16.33
N ALA A 70 -10.31 8.38 15.08
CA ALA A 70 -8.97 8.75 14.60
C ALA A 70 -9.05 9.35 13.18
N HIS A 71 -8.00 10.06 12.79
CA HIS A 71 -7.87 10.54 11.41
C HIS A 71 -7.64 9.40 10.43
N ALA A 72 -8.12 9.54 9.20
CA ALA A 72 -7.89 8.56 8.14
C ALA A 72 -6.39 8.29 7.92
N ALA A 73 -5.56 9.33 8.02
CA ALA A 73 -4.11 9.21 7.92
C ALA A 73 -3.49 8.26 8.96
N ASP A 74 -4.13 8.09 10.11
CA ASP A 74 -3.66 7.24 11.20
C ASP A 74 -4.26 5.83 11.17
N GLU A 75 -5.28 5.60 10.35
CA GLU A 75 -6.02 4.34 10.25
C GLU A 75 -6.06 3.76 8.84
N ILE A 76 -4.96 3.85 8.12
CA ILE A 76 -4.87 3.30 6.76
C ILE A 76 -4.89 1.77 6.83
N PRO A 77 -5.90 1.10 6.24
CA PRO A 77 -5.98 -0.35 6.28
C PRO A 77 -4.95 -0.99 5.36
N THR A 78 -4.48 -2.17 5.76
CA THR A 78 -3.61 -3.02 4.96
C THR A 78 -4.26 -4.39 4.77
N GLY A 79 -4.35 -4.85 3.54
CA GLY A 79 -4.88 -6.17 3.22
C GLY A 79 -3.87 -7.28 3.46
N LYS A 80 -4.35 -8.51 3.55
CA LYS A 80 -3.50 -9.69 3.59
C LYS A 80 -2.89 -9.95 2.21
N ALA A 81 -1.69 -10.52 2.19
CA ALA A 81 -1.06 -10.94 0.96
C ALA A 81 -1.90 -12.03 0.26
N LYS A 82 -2.15 -11.84 -1.03
CA LYS A 82 -2.87 -12.78 -1.90
C LYS A 82 -1.86 -13.41 -2.85
N VAL A 83 -1.90 -14.72 -2.96
CA VAL A 83 -0.98 -15.49 -3.80
C VAL A 83 -1.73 -16.03 -5.01
N LYS A 84 -1.21 -15.78 -6.21
CA LYS A 84 -1.70 -16.35 -7.46
C LYS A 84 -0.52 -16.83 -8.31
N GLY A 85 -0.32 -18.15 -8.35
CA GLY A 85 0.89 -18.70 -8.95
C GLY A 85 2.13 -18.29 -8.15
N THR A 86 3.09 -17.63 -8.79
CA THR A 86 4.27 -17.04 -8.14
C THR A 86 4.07 -15.56 -7.78
N ASN A 87 2.99 -14.95 -8.27
CA ASN A 87 2.67 -13.56 -7.97
C ASN A 87 2.06 -13.43 -6.58
N VAL A 88 2.51 -12.43 -5.86
CA VAL A 88 1.97 -12.05 -4.55
C VAL A 88 1.58 -10.58 -4.60
N THR A 89 0.35 -10.30 -4.22
CA THR A 89 -0.20 -8.93 -4.17
C THR A 89 -0.75 -8.63 -2.79
N ALA A 90 -0.73 -7.37 -2.40
CA ALA A 90 -1.42 -6.90 -1.20
C ALA A 90 -1.87 -5.46 -1.38
N ASP A 91 -2.92 -5.11 -0.68
CA ASP A 91 -3.53 -3.79 -0.77
C ASP A 91 -3.12 -2.91 0.41
N VAL A 92 -2.98 -1.61 0.14
CA VAL A 92 -2.86 -0.56 1.16
C VAL A 92 -3.84 0.55 0.80
N GLY A 93 -4.76 0.86 1.71
CA GLY A 93 -5.81 1.83 1.49
C GLY A 93 -7.21 1.24 1.63
N TRP A 94 -8.20 1.99 1.17
CA TRP A 94 -9.62 1.67 1.37
C TRP A 94 -10.25 1.09 0.11
N GLU A 95 -11.14 0.12 0.31
CA GLU A 95 -11.97 -0.42 -0.77
C GLU A 95 -13.11 0.55 -1.16
N LYS A 96 -13.87 0.19 -2.18
CA LYS A 96 -14.93 1.04 -2.74
C LYS A 96 -16.01 1.44 -1.72
N ASN A 97 -16.30 0.60 -0.74
CA ASN A 97 -17.28 0.83 0.31
C ASN A 97 -16.62 1.19 1.63
N THR A 98 -16.08 2.38 1.69
CA THR A 98 -15.39 2.90 2.86
C THR A 98 -16.27 3.17 4.06
N GLN A 99 -17.60 3.06 3.93
CA GLN A 99 -18.53 3.19 5.07
C GLN A 99 -18.33 2.10 6.12
N ASP A 100 -17.92 0.91 5.67
CA ASP A 100 -17.68 -0.24 6.54
C ASP A 100 -16.29 -0.24 7.18
N GLU A 101 -15.40 0.66 6.72
CA GLU A 101 -13.99 0.74 7.15
C GLU A 101 -13.74 1.94 8.06
N GLY A 102 -14.39 1.99 9.21
CA GLY A 102 -14.13 3.02 10.23
C GLY A 102 -14.65 4.42 9.92
N GLY A 103 -15.53 4.57 8.93
CA GLY A 103 -16.16 5.86 8.62
C GLY A 103 -15.32 6.84 7.80
N HIS A 104 -14.22 6.39 7.21
CA HIS A 104 -13.32 7.24 6.40
C HIS A 104 -13.74 7.36 4.93
N PHE A 105 -15.02 7.33 4.63
CA PHE A 105 -15.55 7.42 3.27
C PHE A 105 -15.14 8.70 2.53
N TYR A 106 -14.81 9.75 3.24
CA TYR A 106 -14.45 11.06 2.69
C TYR A 106 -13.07 11.10 2.00
N VAL A 107 -12.19 10.12 2.25
CA VAL A 107 -10.85 10.09 1.64
C VAL A 107 -10.89 10.04 0.11
N ARG A 108 -11.90 9.42 -0.48
CA ARG A 108 -12.10 9.42 -1.93
C ARG A 108 -12.31 10.82 -2.50
N PHE A 109 -12.98 11.69 -1.76
CA PHE A 109 -13.20 13.08 -2.16
C PHE A 109 -11.91 13.91 -2.08
N ILE A 110 -11.03 13.57 -1.16
CA ILE A 110 -9.70 14.18 -1.08
C ILE A 110 -8.86 13.75 -2.26
N ASN A 111 -8.86 12.46 -2.57
CA ASN A 111 -8.03 11.92 -3.65
C ASN A 111 -8.48 12.38 -5.03
N TRP A 112 -9.76 12.27 -5.32
CA TRP A 112 -10.31 12.58 -6.65
C TRP A 112 -10.88 13.98 -6.81
N GLY A 113 -11.02 14.71 -5.71
CA GLY A 113 -11.62 16.03 -5.69
C GLY A 113 -13.15 16.00 -5.77
N THR A 114 -13.72 17.18 -5.70
CA THR A 114 -15.15 17.43 -5.83
C THR A 114 -15.34 18.64 -6.74
N ILE A 115 -16.60 19.02 -7.02
CA ILE A 115 -16.89 20.26 -7.75
C ILE A 115 -16.41 21.52 -7.00
N TYR A 116 -16.11 21.40 -5.70
CA TYR A 116 -15.67 22.54 -4.85
C TYR A 116 -14.18 22.49 -4.50
N ARG A 117 -13.51 21.35 -4.69
CA ARG A 117 -12.10 21.16 -4.32
C ARG A 117 -11.34 20.40 -5.40
N PRO A 118 -10.13 20.85 -5.76
CA PRO A 118 -9.30 20.10 -6.69
C PRO A 118 -8.87 18.76 -6.08
N PRO A 119 -8.58 17.74 -6.91
CA PRO A 119 -8.04 16.46 -6.45
C PRO A 119 -6.64 16.63 -5.88
N GLN A 120 -6.33 15.91 -4.80
CA GLN A 120 -4.98 15.87 -4.22
C GLN A 120 -4.17 14.67 -4.71
N GLU A 121 -4.82 13.67 -5.32
CA GLU A 121 -4.19 12.49 -5.93
C GLU A 121 -3.15 11.82 -5.02
N PHE A 122 -3.43 11.70 -3.73
CA PHE A 122 -2.47 11.17 -2.77
C PHE A 122 -2.11 9.70 -3.03
N ILE A 123 -3.01 8.92 -3.62
CA ILE A 123 -2.75 7.53 -4.02
C ILE A 123 -1.62 7.49 -5.05
N TYR A 124 -1.73 8.29 -6.10
CA TYR A 124 -0.72 8.37 -7.15
C TYR A 124 0.62 8.90 -6.63
N ALA A 125 0.57 9.97 -5.84
CA ALA A 125 1.76 10.57 -5.24
C ALA A 125 2.48 9.59 -4.28
N THR A 126 1.74 8.81 -3.51
CA THR A 126 2.28 7.76 -2.65
C THR A 126 3.02 6.70 -3.46
N GLY A 127 2.41 6.20 -4.52
CA GLY A 127 3.05 5.19 -5.38
C GLY A 127 4.35 5.69 -5.99
N ARG A 128 4.37 6.92 -6.48
CA ARG A 128 5.58 7.52 -7.06
C ARG A 128 6.70 7.69 -6.05
N GLU A 129 6.40 8.19 -4.86
CA GLU A 129 7.39 8.41 -3.81
C GLU A 129 7.95 7.11 -3.25
N ALA A 130 7.12 6.08 -3.16
CA ALA A 130 7.50 4.78 -2.63
C ALA A 130 8.36 3.95 -3.58
N ASP A 131 8.33 4.22 -4.88
CA ASP A 131 8.90 3.34 -5.91
C ASP A 131 10.37 2.97 -5.65
N ALA A 132 11.24 3.94 -5.37
CA ALA A 132 12.66 3.69 -5.13
C ALA A 132 12.91 2.83 -3.89
N GLU A 133 12.18 3.06 -2.81
CA GLU A 133 12.31 2.30 -1.56
C GLU A 133 11.77 0.88 -1.72
N LEU A 134 10.68 0.70 -2.46
CA LEU A 134 10.13 -0.62 -2.77
C LEU A 134 11.07 -1.44 -3.65
N GLN A 135 11.69 -0.84 -4.64
CA GLN A 135 12.71 -1.50 -5.46
C GLN A 135 13.90 -1.94 -4.63
N LYS A 136 14.37 -1.10 -3.72
CA LYS A 136 15.45 -1.44 -2.80
C LYS A 136 15.12 -2.64 -1.91
N ILE A 137 13.91 -2.68 -1.37
CA ILE A 137 13.43 -3.83 -0.57
C ILE A 137 13.47 -5.12 -1.41
N ALA A 138 13.02 -5.05 -2.64
CA ALA A 138 13.02 -6.19 -3.55
C ALA A 138 14.45 -6.66 -3.87
N GLU A 139 15.35 -5.74 -4.16
CA GLU A 139 16.77 -6.07 -4.37
C GLU A 139 17.37 -6.78 -3.16
N GLU A 140 17.13 -6.26 -1.97
CA GLU A 140 17.64 -6.84 -0.72
C GLU A 140 17.13 -8.27 -0.50
N GLU A 141 15.85 -8.52 -0.74
CA GLU A 141 15.26 -9.85 -0.55
C GLU A 141 15.77 -10.85 -1.60
N TYR A 142 15.86 -10.48 -2.85
CA TYR A 142 16.39 -11.35 -3.89
C TYR A 142 17.87 -11.62 -3.69
N GLN A 143 18.65 -10.61 -3.37
CA GLN A 143 20.09 -10.76 -3.13
C GLN A 143 20.33 -11.64 -1.90
N SER A 144 19.59 -11.46 -0.83
CA SER A 144 19.67 -12.29 0.37
C SER A 144 19.39 -13.77 0.07
N TYR A 145 18.36 -14.04 -0.73
CA TYR A 145 18.05 -15.40 -1.15
C TYR A 145 19.22 -16.02 -1.96
N LEU A 146 19.73 -15.30 -2.95
CA LEU A 146 20.85 -15.77 -3.78
C LEU A 146 22.11 -16.01 -2.95
N ASP A 147 22.45 -15.11 -2.05
CA ASP A 147 23.60 -15.24 -1.17
C ASP A 147 23.50 -16.47 -0.26
N ASN A 148 22.31 -16.77 0.25
CA ASN A 148 22.07 -17.94 1.10
C ASN A 148 22.04 -19.25 0.31
N THR A 149 21.64 -19.23 -0.94
CA THR A 149 21.49 -20.41 -1.79
C THR A 149 22.82 -20.81 -2.44
N LEU A 150 23.69 -19.83 -2.73
CA LEU A 150 24.97 -20.03 -3.39
C LEU A 150 26.16 -20.32 -2.41
N LYS A 151 25.85 -20.43 -1.13
CA LYS A 151 26.86 -20.82 -0.13
C LYS A 151 27.09 -22.31 -0.08
#